data_e9a4a7508e769bf7460137a8420bebac
#
_entry.id   e9a4a7508e769bf7460137a8420bebac
#
_cell.length_a   1.000
_cell.length_b   1.000
_cell.length_c   1.000
_cell.angle_alpha   90.00
_cell.angle_beta   90.00
_cell.angle_gamma   90.00
#
_symmetry.space_group_name_H-M   'P 1'
#
loop_
_entity.id
_entity.type
_entity.pdbx_description
1 polymer ?
#
loop_
_entity_poly.entity_id
_entity_poly.type
_entity_poly.pdbx_seq_one_letter_code
_entity_poly.pdbx_strand_id
1 'polypeptide(L)'
;VRGILPAMGMIFVGRRLDAAEQQRLLADHSLTADLVHGGSGPDLDLDKAWHAIHYLLAGEAWETTAGAGEAILGGEPLGSEVGYGPARLLGPEQVRAIAAGLEPVTVETLRSRYDTAALGAAHVYPDIWDDDEEFDTYLAPYFDELRSFYLAAAGAGQAVLLAVV
;
A
#
# COMPACT_ATOMS: atom_id res chain seq x y z
N VAL A 1 -17.98 25.44 0.97
CA VAL A 1 -18.58 24.23 1.39
C VAL A 1 -18.10 23.04 0.60
N ARG A 2 -18.23 23.15 -0.68
CA ARG A 2 -17.83 22.10 -1.49
C ARG A 2 -16.39 21.89 -1.46
N GLY A 3 -15.59 22.91 -1.28
CA GLY A 3 -14.17 22.82 -1.29
C GLY A 3 -13.58 21.93 -0.20
N ILE A 4 -14.39 21.58 0.78
CA ILE A 4 -13.92 20.74 1.86
C ILE A 4 -13.77 19.29 1.42
N LEU A 5 -14.67 18.84 0.56
CA LEU A 5 -14.69 17.46 0.15
C LEU A 5 -13.47 16.98 -0.59
N PRO A 6 -12.88 17.80 -1.46
CA PRO A 6 -11.69 17.35 -2.18
C PRO A 6 -10.51 17.00 -1.31
N ALA A 7 -10.51 17.51 -0.07
CA ALA A 7 -9.43 17.19 0.84
C ALA A 7 -9.47 15.74 1.29
N MET A 8 -10.55 15.04 0.99
CA MET A 8 -10.76 13.69 1.47
C MET A 8 -10.33 12.65 0.44
N GLY A 9 -9.17 12.79 -0.10
CA GLY A 9 -8.62 11.81 -1.01
C GLY A 9 -8.27 10.52 -0.29
N MET A 10 -8.20 9.41 -1.05
CA MET A 10 -7.83 8.11 -0.52
C MET A 10 -6.31 7.99 -0.43
N ILE A 11 -5.80 7.92 0.78
CA ILE A 11 -4.36 7.85 1.05
C ILE A 11 -4.04 6.48 1.62
N PHE A 12 -2.98 5.86 1.12
CA PHE A 12 -2.55 4.55 1.61
C PHE A 12 -1.48 4.71 2.67
N VAL A 13 -1.66 4.02 3.81
CA VAL A 13 -0.67 4.00 4.89
C VAL A 13 -0.37 2.58 5.33
N GLY A 14 0.83 2.38 5.87
CA GLY A 14 1.26 1.10 6.40
C GLY A 14 2.02 1.24 7.72
N ARG A 15 1.89 0.23 8.58
CA ARG A 15 2.59 0.13 9.85
C ARG A 15 3.30 -1.20 9.95
N ARG A 16 4.52 -1.18 10.44
CA ARG A 16 5.26 -2.40 10.77
C ARG A 16 4.92 -2.78 12.20
N LEU A 17 4.62 -4.03 12.43
CA LEU A 17 4.23 -4.51 13.75
C LEU A 17 5.22 -5.57 14.23
N ASP A 18 5.74 -5.40 15.44
CA ASP A 18 6.51 -6.46 16.07
C ASP A 18 5.57 -7.58 16.55
N ALA A 19 6.15 -8.69 17.04
CA ALA A 19 5.37 -9.85 17.46
C ALA A 19 4.37 -9.50 18.56
N ALA A 20 4.76 -8.64 19.51
CA ALA A 20 3.88 -8.27 20.61
C ALA A 20 2.71 -7.41 20.12
N GLU A 21 2.97 -6.47 19.25
CA GLU A 21 1.92 -5.62 18.66
C GLU A 21 0.95 -6.46 17.84
N GLN A 22 1.49 -7.40 17.04
CA GLN A 22 0.65 -8.29 16.25
C GLN A 22 -0.26 -9.13 17.16
N GLN A 23 0.28 -9.69 18.23
CA GLN A 23 -0.52 -10.49 19.15
C GLN A 23 -1.62 -9.68 19.82
N ARG A 24 -1.31 -8.46 20.23
CA ARG A 24 -2.31 -7.58 20.83
C ARG A 24 -3.42 -7.26 19.84
N LEU A 25 -3.05 -6.99 18.60
CA LEU A 25 -4.02 -6.69 17.55
C LEU A 25 -4.92 -7.88 17.25
N LEU A 26 -4.36 -9.09 17.18
CA LEU A 26 -5.14 -10.30 16.95
C LEU A 26 -6.09 -10.61 18.11
N ALA A 27 -5.72 -10.22 19.31
CA ALA A 27 -6.56 -10.40 20.49
C ALA A 27 -7.65 -9.34 20.59
N ASP A 28 -7.41 -8.15 20.02
CA ASP A 28 -8.35 -7.04 20.12
C ASP A 28 -8.30 -6.20 18.84
N HIS A 29 -9.21 -6.49 17.93
CA HIS A 29 -9.26 -5.81 16.63
C HIS A 29 -9.64 -4.34 16.71
N SER A 30 -10.14 -3.88 17.88
CA SER A 30 -10.45 -2.45 18.05
C SER A 30 -9.20 -1.58 18.05
N LEU A 31 -8.02 -2.20 18.20
CA LEU A 31 -6.75 -1.46 18.18
C LEU A 31 -6.35 -1.01 16.78
N THR A 32 -7.02 -1.49 15.72
CA THR A 32 -6.66 -1.12 14.35
C THR A 32 -6.69 0.39 14.13
N ALA A 33 -7.74 1.06 14.62
CA ALA A 33 -7.87 2.51 14.43
C ALA A 33 -6.71 3.27 15.09
N ASP A 34 -6.32 2.88 16.29
CA ASP A 34 -5.21 3.52 16.98
C ASP A 34 -3.88 3.30 16.28
N LEU A 35 -3.68 2.10 15.72
CA LEU A 35 -2.46 1.79 14.98
C LEU A 35 -2.39 2.52 13.65
N VAL A 36 -3.53 2.72 13.00
CA VAL A 36 -3.59 3.39 11.70
C VAL A 36 -3.49 4.91 11.86
N HIS A 37 -4.22 5.48 12.82
CA HIS A 37 -4.35 6.93 12.92
C HIS A 37 -3.56 7.57 14.06
N GLY A 38 -3.06 6.78 15.00
CA GLY A 38 -2.44 7.29 16.21
C GLY A 38 -0.92 7.23 16.21
N GLY A 39 -0.36 7.54 17.39
CA GLY A 39 1.08 7.44 17.61
C GLY A 39 1.88 8.49 16.87
N SER A 40 3.07 8.11 16.44
CA SER A 40 4.00 8.98 15.72
C SER A 40 3.72 9.02 14.21
N GLY A 41 2.61 8.44 13.79
CA GLY A 41 2.24 8.37 12.39
C GLY A 41 2.60 7.03 11.75
N PRO A 42 2.25 6.83 10.49
CA PRO A 42 2.53 5.58 9.80
C PRO A 42 4.02 5.44 9.46
N ASP A 43 4.45 4.18 9.29
CA ASP A 43 5.81 3.89 8.82
C ASP A 43 5.92 4.06 7.31
N LEU A 44 4.81 4.01 6.61
CA LEU A 44 4.72 4.18 5.17
C LEU A 44 3.50 5.02 4.84
N ASP A 45 3.68 6.02 3.98
CA ASP A 45 2.59 6.84 3.44
C ASP A 45 2.83 6.97 1.95
N LEU A 46 1.97 6.38 1.13
CA LEU A 46 2.09 6.44 -0.31
C LEU A 46 1.20 7.52 -0.94
N ASP A 47 0.59 8.35 -0.11
CA ASP A 47 -0.31 9.38 -0.61
C ASP A 47 -1.33 8.75 -1.58
N LYS A 48 -1.57 9.37 -2.71
CA LYS A 48 -2.51 8.88 -3.73
C LYS A 48 -1.84 8.06 -4.82
N ALA A 49 -0.56 7.75 -4.66
CA ALA A 49 0.20 6.95 -5.63
C ALA A 49 -0.12 5.46 -5.56
N TRP A 50 -0.79 5.01 -4.49
CA TRP A 50 -0.96 3.59 -4.18
C TRP A 50 -1.66 2.80 -5.28
N HIS A 51 -2.68 3.36 -5.90
CA HIS A 51 -3.49 2.57 -6.85
C HIS A 51 -2.73 2.32 -8.15
N ALA A 52 -2.01 3.33 -8.64
CA ALA A 52 -1.18 3.15 -9.83
C ALA A 52 -0.05 2.15 -9.57
N ILE A 53 0.61 2.26 -8.40
CA ILE A 53 1.66 1.31 -8.04
C ILE A 53 1.08 -0.11 -7.95
N HIS A 54 -0.08 -0.26 -7.32
CA HIS A 54 -0.75 -1.56 -7.27
C HIS A 54 -1.00 -2.12 -8.67
N TYR A 55 -1.54 -1.31 -9.57
CA TYR A 55 -1.83 -1.73 -10.94
C TYR A 55 -0.55 -2.20 -11.64
N LEU A 56 0.55 -1.47 -11.48
CA LEU A 56 1.81 -1.82 -12.12
C LEU A 56 2.43 -3.10 -11.54
N LEU A 57 2.17 -3.39 -10.27
CA LEU A 57 2.67 -4.60 -9.63
C LEU A 57 1.76 -5.82 -9.88
N ALA A 58 0.47 -5.63 -9.80
CA ALA A 58 -0.51 -6.72 -9.89
C ALA A 58 -1.02 -6.98 -11.32
N GLY A 59 -1.00 -5.96 -12.16
CA GLY A 59 -1.58 -6.05 -13.51
C GLY A 59 -3.08 -5.87 -13.54
N GLU A 60 -3.70 -5.58 -12.41
CA GLU A 60 -5.14 -5.42 -12.26
C GLU A 60 -5.42 -4.23 -11.34
N ALA A 61 -6.56 -3.57 -11.54
CA ALA A 61 -6.90 -2.39 -10.74
C ALA A 61 -7.26 -2.73 -9.30
N TRP A 62 -7.98 -3.82 -9.07
CA TRP A 62 -8.48 -4.15 -7.74
C TRP A 62 -8.13 -5.56 -7.27
N GLU A 63 -7.79 -6.44 -8.19
CA GLU A 63 -7.40 -7.80 -7.84
C GLU A 63 -5.94 -7.85 -7.40
N THR A 64 -5.59 -8.85 -6.61
CA THR A 64 -4.20 -9.07 -6.20
C THR A 64 -3.62 -10.26 -6.95
N THR A 65 -2.29 -10.26 -7.10
CA THR A 65 -1.56 -11.41 -7.60
C THR A 65 -0.49 -11.77 -6.58
N ALA A 66 -0.09 -13.04 -6.54
CA ALA A 66 0.84 -13.53 -5.52
C ALA A 66 2.16 -12.75 -5.51
N GLY A 67 2.72 -12.57 -4.34
CA GLY A 67 3.99 -11.88 -4.14
C GLY A 67 3.82 -10.37 -4.19
N ALA A 68 4.60 -9.69 -5.03
CA ALA A 68 4.58 -8.23 -5.10
C ALA A 68 3.19 -7.64 -5.37
N GLY A 69 2.33 -8.37 -6.05
CA GLY A 69 0.98 -7.93 -6.35
C GLY A 69 0.04 -7.86 -5.14
N GLU A 70 0.51 -8.28 -3.96
CA GLU A 70 -0.25 -8.18 -2.70
C GLU A 70 0.23 -7.03 -1.82
N ALA A 71 1.22 -6.28 -2.28
CA ALA A 71 1.89 -5.28 -1.44
C ALA A 71 0.95 -4.18 -0.95
N ILE A 72 -0.09 -3.86 -1.69
CA ILE A 72 -0.98 -2.73 -1.39
C ILE A 72 -2.38 -3.19 -1.00
N LEU A 73 -3.00 -4.06 -1.79
CA LEU A 73 -4.37 -4.50 -1.53
C LEU A 73 -4.47 -5.90 -0.92
N GLY A 74 -3.35 -6.50 -0.56
CA GLY A 74 -3.35 -7.81 0.10
C GLY A 74 -3.66 -7.73 1.58
N GLY A 75 -3.72 -8.88 2.22
CA GLY A 75 -3.93 -9.01 3.67
C GLY A 75 -5.36 -9.33 4.07
N GLU A 76 -5.52 -9.76 5.33
CA GLU A 76 -6.80 -10.12 5.89
C GLU A 76 -7.46 -8.90 6.54
N PRO A 77 -8.71 -8.57 6.20
CA PRO A 77 -9.41 -7.46 6.85
C PRO A 77 -9.58 -7.73 8.35
N LEU A 78 -9.36 -6.69 9.16
CA LEU A 78 -9.50 -6.77 10.60
C LEU A 78 -10.31 -5.60 11.13
N GLY A 79 -11.27 -5.90 11.99
CA GLY A 79 -12.02 -4.87 12.70
C GLY A 79 -12.99 -4.11 11.84
N SER A 80 -13.36 -2.93 12.30
CA SER A 80 -14.28 -2.06 11.59
C SER A 80 -13.51 -1.14 10.65
N GLU A 81 -14.25 -0.35 9.90
CA GLU A 81 -13.66 0.57 8.92
C GLU A 81 -12.79 1.63 9.59
N VAL A 82 -11.66 1.92 8.99
CA VAL A 82 -10.73 2.94 9.48
C VAL A 82 -10.60 4.11 8.51
N GLY A 83 -11.33 4.05 7.42
CA GLY A 83 -11.33 5.07 6.36
C GLY A 83 -12.13 4.55 5.19
N TYR A 84 -11.43 4.04 4.18
CA TYR A 84 -12.06 3.41 3.02
C TYR A 84 -11.92 1.89 3.15
N GLY A 85 -12.69 1.33 4.08
CA GLY A 85 -12.67 -0.08 4.40
C GLY A 85 -11.88 -0.38 5.67
N PRO A 86 -11.88 -1.64 6.11
CA PRO A 86 -11.10 -2.06 7.28
C PRO A 86 -9.61 -2.10 6.96
N ALA A 87 -8.78 -2.00 8.00
CA ALA A 87 -7.37 -2.26 7.88
C ALA A 87 -7.14 -3.74 7.54
N ARG A 88 -6.04 -4.05 6.90
CA ARG A 88 -5.71 -5.42 6.51
C ARG A 88 -4.35 -5.82 7.08
N LEU A 89 -4.27 -7.03 7.58
CA LEU A 89 -3.06 -7.55 8.22
C LEU A 89 -2.37 -8.56 7.33
N LEU A 90 -1.07 -8.40 7.17
CA LEU A 90 -0.18 -9.38 6.53
C LEU A 90 0.74 -9.93 7.61
N GLY A 91 0.72 -11.25 7.82
CA GLY A 91 1.61 -11.89 8.78
C GLY A 91 3.06 -11.93 8.26
N PRO A 92 4.01 -12.29 9.14
CA PRO A 92 5.43 -12.27 8.76
C PRO A 92 5.78 -13.11 7.54
N GLU A 93 5.11 -14.25 7.34
CA GLU A 93 5.37 -15.09 6.18
C GLU A 93 4.92 -14.43 4.88
N GLN A 94 3.75 -13.80 4.91
CA GLN A 94 3.24 -13.06 3.76
C GLN A 94 4.12 -11.86 3.46
N VAL A 95 4.58 -11.15 4.49
CA VAL A 95 5.51 -10.03 4.34
C VAL A 95 6.80 -10.49 3.65
N ARG A 96 7.35 -11.64 4.04
CA ARG A 96 8.55 -12.18 3.41
C ARG A 96 8.32 -12.52 1.94
N ALA A 97 7.16 -13.09 1.62
CA ALA A 97 6.82 -13.43 0.24
C ALA A 97 6.69 -12.17 -0.64
N ILE A 98 6.06 -11.13 -0.10
CA ILE A 98 5.93 -9.86 -0.81
C ILE A 98 7.30 -9.21 -1.01
N ALA A 99 8.11 -9.17 0.03
CA ALA A 99 9.45 -8.61 -0.05
C ALA A 99 10.30 -9.35 -1.10
N ALA A 100 10.23 -10.67 -1.12
CA ALA A 100 10.95 -11.48 -2.11
C ALA A 100 10.49 -11.15 -3.54
N GLY A 101 9.19 -10.89 -3.72
CA GLY A 101 8.67 -10.49 -5.02
C GLY A 101 9.05 -9.07 -5.42
N LEU A 102 9.22 -8.18 -4.45
CA LEU A 102 9.60 -6.79 -4.71
C LEU A 102 11.11 -6.62 -4.93
N GLU A 103 11.92 -7.49 -4.34
CA GLU A 103 13.37 -7.35 -4.39
C GLU A 103 13.92 -7.20 -5.82
N PRO A 104 13.51 -8.04 -6.79
CA PRO A 104 14.03 -7.90 -8.16
C PRO A 104 13.35 -6.81 -8.97
N VAL A 105 12.29 -6.20 -8.48
CA VAL A 105 11.57 -5.17 -9.23
C VAL A 105 12.27 -3.83 -9.07
N THR A 106 12.75 -3.28 -10.17
CA THR A 106 13.41 -1.98 -10.19
C THR A 106 12.44 -0.90 -10.65
N VAL A 107 12.82 0.36 -10.45
CA VAL A 107 12.08 1.50 -10.99
C VAL A 107 11.95 1.36 -12.51
N GLU A 108 13.03 0.93 -13.19
CA GLU A 108 13.02 0.72 -14.63
C GLU A 108 12.01 -0.34 -15.07
N THR A 109 11.93 -1.43 -14.30
CA THR A 109 10.94 -2.47 -14.56
C THR A 109 9.53 -1.90 -14.46
N LEU A 110 9.28 -1.14 -13.42
CA LEU A 110 7.96 -0.54 -13.20
C LEU A 110 7.65 0.48 -14.30
N ARG A 111 8.64 1.29 -14.67
CA ARG A 111 8.48 2.25 -15.76
C ARG A 111 8.09 1.56 -17.07
N SER A 112 8.67 0.40 -17.35
CA SER A 112 8.36 -0.34 -18.58
C SER A 112 6.91 -0.81 -18.65
N ARG A 113 6.24 -0.89 -17.50
CA ARG A 113 4.83 -1.27 -17.41
C ARG A 113 3.90 -0.07 -17.39
N TYR A 114 4.44 1.13 -17.21
CA TYR A 114 3.62 2.34 -17.10
C TYR A 114 3.04 2.69 -18.47
N ASP A 115 1.72 2.77 -18.54
CA ASP A 115 0.98 3.02 -19.77
C ASP A 115 -0.24 3.88 -19.40
N THR A 116 -0.18 5.15 -19.78
CA THR A 116 -1.24 6.10 -19.41
C THR A 116 -2.59 5.71 -19.97
N ALA A 117 -2.63 5.14 -21.17
CA ALA A 117 -3.88 4.69 -21.76
C ALA A 117 -4.49 3.52 -20.99
N ALA A 118 -3.66 2.57 -20.57
CA ALA A 118 -4.13 1.42 -19.79
C ALA A 118 -4.64 1.86 -18.40
N LEU A 119 -3.92 2.77 -17.75
CA LEU A 119 -4.33 3.29 -16.45
C LEU A 119 -5.66 4.03 -16.55
N GLY A 120 -5.86 4.83 -17.59
CA GLY A 120 -7.11 5.53 -17.82
C GLY A 120 -8.25 4.57 -18.11
N ALA A 121 -8.01 3.56 -18.93
CA ALA A 121 -9.04 2.57 -19.27
C ALA A 121 -9.47 1.75 -18.05
N ALA A 122 -8.55 1.49 -17.13
CA ALA A 122 -8.82 0.75 -15.90
C ALA A 122 -9.37 1.65 -14.79
N HIS A 123 -9.50 2.95 -15.01
CA HIS A 123 -9.97 3.94 -14.04
C HIS A 123 -9.14 3.90 -12.75
N VAL A 124 -7.83 3.86 -12.91
CA VAL A 124 -6.93 3.83 -11.76
C VAL A 124 -6.94 5.17 -11.03
N TYR A 125 -7.26 5.13 -9.77
CA TYR A 125 -7.35 6.32 -8.91
C TYR A 125 -5.98 7.02 -8.80
N PRO A 126 -5.90 8.34 -8.77
CA PRO A 126 -6.97 9.34 -8.86
C PRO A 126 -7.28 9.80 -10.28
N ASP A 127 -6.89 9.05 -11.28
CA ASP A 127 -7.22 9.31 -12.70
C ASP A 127 -6.54 10.58 -13.24
N ILE A 128 -5.26 10.71 -12.90
CA ILE A 128 -4.43 11.84 -13.33
C ILE A 128 -3.27 11.37 -14.22
N TRP A 129 -3.32 10.14 -14.68
CA TRP A 129 -2.19 9.47 -15.35
C TRP A 129 -2.25 9.77 -16.86
N ASP A 130 -1.91 10.99 -17.23
CA ASP A 130 -2.01 11.44 -18.62
C ASP A 130 -0.67 11.81 -19.26
N ASP A 131 0.44 11.77 -18.50
CA ASP A 131 1.76 11.96 -19.07
C ASP A 131 2.82 11.11 -18.36
N ASP A 132 4.01 11.01 -18.98
CA ASP A 132 5.08 10.16 -18.46
C ASP A 132 5.82 10.81 -17.28
N GLU A 133 5.69 12.10 -17.11
CA GLU A 133 6.35 12.82 -16.02
C GLU A 133 5.83 12.39 -14.66
N GLU A 134 4.55 12.02 -14.60
CA GLU A 134 3.93 11.55 -13.36
C GLU A 134 4.63 10.30 -12.83
N PHE A 135 5.15 9.46 -13.70
CA PHE A 135 5.89 8.30 -13.23
C PHE A 135 7.16 8.72 -12.50
N ASP A 136 7.98 9.54 -13.15
CA ASP A 136 9.29 9.91 -12.60
C ASP A 136 9.20 10.76 -11.34
N THR A 137 8.25 11.69 -11.30
CA THR A 137 8.18 12.68 -10.23
C THR A 137 7.31 12.22 -9.06
N TYR A 138 6.40 11.28 -9.29
CA TYR A 138 5.44 10.86 -8.28
C TYR A 138 5.49 9.37 -7.97
N LEU A 139 5.32 8.51 -8.97
CA LEU A 139 5.24 7.07 -8.71
C LEU A 139 6.58 6.46 -8.29
N ALA A 140 7.66 6.81 -8.97
CA ALA A 140 8.96 6.20 -8.71
C ALA A 140 9.45 6.42 -7.27
N PRO A 141 9.39 7.65 -6.72
CA PRO A 141 9.81 7.86 -5.33
C PRO A 141 8.96 7.07 -4.34
N TYR A 142 7.65 7.01 -4.53
CA TYR A 142 6.78 6.24 -3.64
C TYR A 142 6.98 4.74 -3.78
N PHE A 143 7.28 4.27 -4.98
CA PHE A 143 7.60 2.86 -5.14
C PHE A 143 8.88 2.47 -4.37
N ASP A 144 9.88 3.33 -4.39
CA ASP A 144 11.11 3.09 -3.62
C ASP A 144 10.81 3.00 -2.13
N GLU A 145 9.92 3.86 -1.62
CA GLU A 145 9.51 3.81 -0.22
C GLU A 145 8.76 2.52 0.11
N LEU A 146 7.86 2.09 -0.76
CA LEU A 146 7.12 0.83 -0.59
C LEU A 146 8.08 -0.36 -0.52
N ARG A 147 9.00 -0.42 -1.45
CA ARG A 147 9.98 -1.50 -1.53
C ARG A 147 10.85 -1.55 -0.28
N SER A 148 11.37 -0.40 0.14
CA SER A 148 12.19 -0.30 1.35
C SER A 148 11.42 -0.73 2.60
N PHE A 149 10.14 -0.34 2.69
CA PHE A 149 9.28 -0.69 3.79
C PHE A 149 9.13 -2.21 3.94
N TYR A 150 8.83 -2.91 2.85
CA TYR A 150 8.68 -4.36 2.89
C TYR A 150 9.99 -5.09 3.13
N LEU A 151 11.10 -4.63 2.53
CA LEU A 151 12.39 -5.25 2.76
C LEU A 151 12.82 -5.12 4.22
N ALA A 152 12.57 -3.96 4.83
CA ALA A 152 12.87 -3.74 6.23
C ALA A 152 12.00 -4.58 7.15
N ALA A 153 10.70 -4.63 6.88
CA ALA A 153 9.78 -5.43 7.68
C ALA A 153 10.12 -6.92 7.61
N ALA A 154 10.42 -7.41 6.41
CA ALA A 154 10.80 -8.81 6.21
C ALA A 154 12.11 -9.13 6.95
N GLY A 155 13.10 -8.25 6.85
CA GLY A 155 14.39 -8.43 7.54
C GLY A 155 14.26 -8.46 9.06
N ALA A 156 13.26 -7.77 9.59
CA ALA A 156 12.99 -7.74 11.03
C ALA A 156 11.97 -8.81 11.48
N GLY A 157 11.45 -9.61 10.56
CA GLY A 157 10.48 -10.66 10.88
C GLY A 157 9.13 -10.09 11.34
N GLN A 158 8.74 -8.93 10.85
CA GLN A 158 7.56 -8.20 11.30
C GLN A 158 6.33 -8.48 10.44
N ALA A 159 5.16 -8.31 11.03
CA ALA A 159 3.91 -8.22 10.32
C ALA A 159 3.70 -6.78 9.83
N VAL A 160 2.71 -6.59 8.96
CA VAL A 160 2.41 -5.27 8.39
C VAL A 160 0.89 -5.06 8.42
N LEU A 161 0.48 -3.86 8.84
CA LEU A 161 -0.91 -3.44 8.83
C LEU A 161 -1.06 -2.35 7.77
N LEU A 162 -2.02 -2.56 6.86
CA LEU A 162 -2.27 -1.66 5.72
C LEU A 162 -3.65 -1.06 5.81
N ALA A 163 -3.81 0.17 5.34
CA ALA A 163 -5.11 0.82 5.30
C ALA A 163 -5.16 1.90 4.22
N VAL A 164 -6.36 2.14 3.70
CA VAL A 164 -6.66 3.30 2.86
C VAL A 164 -7.54 4.23 3.70
N VAL A 165 -7.05 5.44 3.92
CA VAL A 165 -7.70 6.41 4.82
C VAL A 165 -7.99 7.74 4.14
#